data_2231b0914f567d7a8ea788446c08f96d
#
_entry.id   2231b0914f567d7a8ea788446c08f96d
#
_cell.length_a   1.000
_cell.length_b   1.000
_cell.length_c   1.000
_cell.angle_alpha   90.00
_cell.angle_beta   90.00
_cell.angle_gamma   90.00
#
_symmetry.space_group_name_H-M   'P 1'
#
loop_
_entity.id
_entity.type
_entity.pdbx_description
1 polymer ?
#
loop_
_entity_poly.entity_id
_entity_poly.type
_entity_poly.pdbx_seq_one_letter_code
_entity_poly.pdbx_strand_id
1 'polypeptide(L)'
;MTREAGASIVELLVASGIMLTASAAVFTLVDNATATSPRWNDAADLHQRARMALDVVSRTLAPAGAGLTGALPAIEPRRRFTLSASSSAITVRSSPEHGARSTLTADLAPGATVATIAVHAGCASGLIACGFTAGSEAAVFEGTGSWHLLAVESTAPSALGVADRIPGRTTTFAAGATLVEIQETSLYFDRVSGTLRQEGPGAGDFPVLDNIVDVRFEYFGDGLTPMALQTLVDGPLCGSGSLAYDCDLARIRSVRVRIGIAHARPDVPGLTAIADISSRILQR
;
A
#
# COMPACT_ATOMS: atom_id res chain seq x y z
N MET A 1 33.86 49.89 -61.26
CA MET A 1 34.34 48.61 -61.83
C MET A 1 34.95 47.83 -60.66
N THR A 2 34.16 46.98 -60.05
CA THR A 2 34.63 46.06 -58.99
C THR A 2 35.34 44.88 -59.61
N ARG A 3 36.63 44.71 -59.30
CA ARG A 3 37.42 43.54 -59.76
C ARG A 3 36.81 42.30 -59.05
N GLU A 4 36.17 41.43 -59.78
CA GLU A 4 35.85 40.08 -59.29
C GLU A 4 37.20 39.30 -59.14
N ALA A 5 37.60 39.15 -57.86
CA ALA A 5 38.70 38.29 -57.51
C ALA A 5 38.22 36.85 -57.60
N GLY A 6 38.63 36.10 -58.64
CA GLY A 6 38.31 34.70 -58.76
C GLY A 6 38.96 33.90 -57.63
N ALA A 7 38.21 33.01 -56.99
CA ALA A 7 38.69 32.12 -55.93
C ALA A 7 39.73 31.15 -56.50
N SER A 8 40.87 31.00 -55.81
CA SER A 8 41.92 30.03 -56.19
C SER A 8 41.45 28.59 -55.94
N ILE A 9 41.82 27.65 -56.82
CA ILE A 9 41.55 26.20 -56.63
C ILE A 9 42.09 25.74 -55.28
N VAL A 10 43.18 26.28 -54.77
CA VAL A 10 43.77 25.98 -53.47
C VAL A 10 42.89 26.42 -52.36
N GLU A 11 42.25 27.58 -52.46
CA GLU A 11 41.33 28.15 -51.47
C GLU A 11 40.07 27.29 -51.38
N LEU A 12 39.57 26.79 -52.52
CA LEU A 12 38.44 25.85 -52.55
C LEU A 12 38.80 24.49 -51.92
N LEU A 13 40.00 23.98 -52.16
CA LEU A 13 40.47 22.73 -51.56
C LEU A 13 40.65 22.85 -50.05
N VAL A 14 41.21 23.96 -49.57
CA VAL A 14 41.36 24.21 -48.13
C VAL A 14 39.99 24.36 -47.46
N ALA A 15 39.09 25.13 -48.06
CA ALA A 15 37.72 25.29 -47.53
C ALA A 15 36.95 23.95 -47.48
N SER A 16 37.08 23.11 -48.52
CA SER A 16 36.49 21.77 -48.56
C SER A 16 37.07 20.86 -47.48
N GLY A 17 38.39 20.92 -47.25
CA GLY A 17 39.08 20.16 -46.21
C GLY A 17 38.59 20.53 -44.79
N ILE A 18 38.46 21.85 -44.53
CA ILE A 18 37.92 22.35 -43.26
C ILE A 18 36.45 21.92 -43.08
N MET A 19 35.65 22.01 -44.14
CA MET A 19 34.24 21.64 -44.10
C MET A 19 34.06 20.13 -43.85
N LEU A 20 34.88 19.27 -44.43
CA LEU A 20 34.88 17.84 -44.20
C LEU A 20 35.27 17.47 -42.74
N THR A 21 36.31 18.12 -42.20
CA THR A 21 36.71 17.89 -40.82
C THR A 21 35.67 18.39 -39.82
N ALA A 22 35.07 19.54 -40.06
CA ALA A 22 33.98 20.06 -39.25
C ALA A 22 32.75 19.13 -39.29
N SER A 23 32.37 18.67 -40.49
CA SER A 23 31.28 17.72 -40.67
C SER A 23 31.53 16.39 -39.93
N ALA A 24 32.72 15.84 -40.02
CA ALA A 24 33.13 14.62 -39.33
C ALA A 24 33.02 14.80 -37.78
N ALA A 25 33.46 15.94 -37.27
CA ALA A 25 33.32 16.25 -35.84
C ALA A 25 31.85 16.35 -35.41
N VAL A 26 30.98 16.95 -36.20
CA VAL A 26 29.54 17.02 -35.91
C VAL A 26 28.91 15.63 -35.95
N PHE A 27 29.23 14.80 -36.93
CA PHE A 27 28.72 13.42 -36.98
C PHE A 27 29.14 12.60 -35.77
N THR A 28 30.38 12.69 -35.31
CA THR A 28 30.81 11.98 -34.09
C THR A 28 30.07 12.47 -32.83
N LEU A 29 29.79 13.76 -32.72
CA LEU A 29 28.98 14.31 -31.62
C LEU A 29 27.55 13.81 -31.68
N VAL A 30 26.92 13.80 -32.86
CA VAL A 30 25.55 13.29 -33.03
C VAL A 30 25.47 11.79 -32.73
N ASP A 31 26.42 10.99 -33.22
CA ASP A 31 26.46 9.56 -32.92
C ASP A 31 26.61 9.29 -31.43
N ASN A 32 27.49 9.99 -30.76
CA ASN A 32 27.63 9.88 -29.30
C ASN A 32 26.35 10.32 -28.56
N ALA A 33 25.72 11.42 -28.99
CA ALA A 33 24.46 11.89 -28.38
C ALA A 33 23.31 10.91 -28.61
N THR A 34 23.20 10.33 -29.81
CA THR A 34 22.16 9.34 -30.10
C THR A 34 22.40 8.01 -29.38
N ALA A 35 23.66 7.59 -29.20
CA ALA A 35 23.99 6.39 -28.44
C ALA A 35 23.75 6.53 -26.94
N THR A 36 23.86 7.75 -26.38
CA THR A 36 23.66 8.00 -24.95
C THR A 36 22.20 8.36 -24.61
N SER A 37 21.46 8.94 -25.54
CA SER A 37 20.06 9.37 -25.32
C SER A 37 19.14 8.26 -24.80
N PRO A 38 19.13 7.02 -25.32
CA PRO A 38 18.31 5.94 -24.79
C PRO A 38 18.61 5.63 -23.31
N ARG A 39 19.88 5.69 -22.91
CA ARG A 39 20.29 5.40 -21.52
C ARG A 39 19.73 6.40 -20.52
N TRP A 40 19.64 7.68 -20.90
CA TRP A 40 19.03 8.71 -20.07
C TRP A 40 17.53 8.52 -19.93
N ASN A 41 16.84 8.16 -21.01
CA ASN A 41 15.41 7.87 -20.99
C ASN A 41 15.11 6.65 -20.12
N ASP A 42 15.90 5.62 -20.20
CA ASP A 42 15.77 4.39 -19.41
C ASP A 42 15.97 4.66 -17.91
N ALA A 43 16.98 5.44 -17.56
CA ALA A 43 17.21 5.85 -16.17
C ALA A 43 16.05 6.69 -15.64
N ALA A 44 15.52 7.61 -16.44
CA ALA A 44 14.37 8.43 -16.07
C ALA A 44 13.11 7.57 -15.83
N ASP A 45 12.84 6.58 -16.68
CA ASP A 45 11.74 5.64 -16.53
C ASP A 45 11.86 4.83 -15.22
N LEU A 46 13.03 4.28 -14.91
CA LEU A 46 13.26 3.57 -13.64
C LEU A 46 13.01 4.46 -12.43
N HIS A 47 13.50 5.69 -12.45
CA HIS A 47 13.26 6.63 -11.36
C HIS A 47 11.77 7.02 -11.23
N GLN A 48 11.07 7.18 -12.34
CA GLN A 48 9.64 7.45 -12.33
C GLN A 48 8.85 6.27 -11.75
N ARG A 49 9.14 5.05 -12.18
CA ARG A 49 8.55 3.82 -11.63
C ARG A 49 8.80 3.67 -10.14
N ALA A 50 10.04 3.95 -9.69
CA ALA A 50 10.38 3.93 -8.27
C ALA A 50 9.55 4.91 -7.45
N ARG A 51 9.39 6.14 -7.93
CA ARG A 51 8.53 7.15 -7.28
C ARG A 51 7.07 6.72 -7.23
N MET A 52 6.54 6.19 -8.33
CA MET A 52 5.17 5.69 -8.38
C MET A 52 4.95 4.55 -7.38
N ALA A 53 5.88 3.58 -7.33
CA ALA A 53 5.81 2.48 -6.37
C ALA A 53 5.78 2.99 -4.92
N LEU A 54 6.71 3.88 -4.57
CA LEU A 54 6.78 4.46 -3.22
C LEU A 54 5.55 5.31 -2.89
N ASP A 55 4.99 6.05 -3.85
CA ASP A 55 3.79 6.85 -3.66
C ASP A 55 2.57 5.96 -3.34
N VAL A 56 2.36 4.88 -4.11
CA VAL A 56 1.28 3.92 -3.84
C VAL A 56 1.45 3.28 -2.48
N VAL A 57 2.64 2.80 -2.16
CA VAL A 57 2.92 2.17 -0.86
C VAL A 57 2.69 3.18 0.27
N SER A 58 3.18 4.41 0.13
CA SER A 58 3.00 5.46 1.14
C SER A 58 1.53 5.80 1.35
N ARG A 59 0.75 5.95 0.29
CA ARG A 59 -0.71 6.19 0.39
C ARG A 59 -1.47 5.06 1.05
N THR A 60 -1.02 3.82 0.83
CA THR A 60 -1.64 2.64 1.45
C THR A 60 -1.29 2.52 2.93
N LEU A 61 -0.03 2.83 3.31
CA LEU A 61 0.44 2.69 4.69
C LEU A 61 0.13 3.90 5.57
N ALA A 62 0.05 5.11 5.02
CA ALA A 62 -0.18 6.33 5.79
C ALA A 62 -1.46 6.31 6.64
N PRO A 63 -2.61 5.78 6.17
CA PRO A 63 -3.83 5.71 6.96
C PRO A 63 -3.86 4.56 7.98
N ALA A 64 -2.81 3.73 8.09
CA ALA A 64 -2.78 2.60 9.01
C ALA A 64 -3.21 2.99 10.43
N GLY A 65 -4.21 2.31 10.97
CA GLY A 65 -4.75 2.58 12.30
C GLY A 65 -5.69 3.78 12.40
N ALA A 66 -5.90 4.55 11.33
CA ALA A 66 -6.82 5.67 11.34
C ALA A 66 -8.22 5.23 11.75
N GLY A 67 -8.81 5.92 12.73
CA GLY A 67 -10.17 5.65 13.18
C GLY A 67 -10.36 4.34 13.95
N LEU A 68 -9.31 3.53 14.13
CA LEU A 68 -9.34 2.31 14.90
C LEU A 68 -9.05 2.60 16.37
N THR A 69 -9.63 1.83 17.26
CA THR A 69 -9.29 1.84 18.68
C THR A 69 -8.17 0.83 18.96
N GLY A 70 -7.30 1.13 19.91
CA GLY A 70 -5.97 0.55 20.11
C GLY A 70 -5.81 -0.97 20.24
N ALA A 71 -6.88 -1.76 20.15
CA ALA A 71 -6.80 -3.21 20.28
C ALA A 71 -6.63 -3.95 18.94
N LEU A 72 -7.12 -3.39 17.83
CA LEU A 72 -7.00 -4.03 16.52
C LEU A 72 -5.65 -3.69 15.89
N PRO A 73 -4.83 -4.69 15.51
CA PRO A 73 -3.56 -4.41 14.83
C PRO A 73 -3.81 -3.72 13.49
N ALA A 74 -3.22 -2.54 13.34
CA ALA A 74 -3.36 -1.74 12.13
C ALA A 74 -2.54 -2.29 10.95
N ILE A 75 -1.50 -3.06 11.25
CA ILE A 75 -0.56 -3.62 10.29
C ILE A 75 -0.33 -5.09 10.60
N GLU A 76 -0.37 -5.93 9.58
CA GLU A 76 -0.01 -7.33 9.67
C GLU A 76 0.96 -7.72 8.54
N PRO A 77 2.02 -8.51 8.84
CA PRO A 77 3.02 -8.96 7.87
C PRO A 77 2.53 -10.15 7.03
N ARG A 78 1.39 -10.01 6.40
CA ARG A 78 0.77 -11.06 5.57
C ARG A 78 -0.14 -10.45 4.50
N ARG A 79 -0.47 -11.25 3.49
CA ARG A 79 -1.54 -10.95 2.56
C ARG A 79 -2.90 -11.20 3.22
N ARG A 80 -3.90 -10.42 2.89
CA ARG A 80 -5.30 -10.60 3.27
C ARG A 80 -5.74 -12.04 3.01
N PHE A 81 -6.49 -12.63 3.94
CA PHE A 81 -6.96 -14.03 3.91
C PHE A 81 -5.88 -15.11 3.93
N THR A 82 -4.63 -14.80 4.13
CA THR A 82 -3.58 -15.79 4.35
C THR A 82 -3.20 -15.87 5.82
N LEU A 83 -2.82 -17.06 6.28
CA LEU A 83 -2.34 -17.26 7.65
C LEU A 83 -0.82 -17.11 7.76
N SER A 84 -0.12 -17.23 6.61
CA SER A 84 1.33 -17.21 6.59
C SER A 84 1.88 -15.78 6.56
N ALA A 85 2.71 -15.44 7.52
CA ALA A 85 3.49 -14.22 7.50
C ALA A 85 4.50 -14.22 6.35
N SER A 86 4.72 -13.05 5.77
CA SER A 86 5.66 -12.87 4.67
C SER A 86 6.30 -11.48 4.73
N SER A 87 7.61 -11.41 4.52
CA SER A 87 8.30 -10.13 4.36
C SER A 87 7.96 -9.42 3.04
N SER A 88 7.32 -10.12 2.10
CA SER A 88 6.93 -9.57 0.79
C SER A 88 5.44 -9.23 0.69
N ALA A 89 4.72 -9.26 1.80
CA ALA A 89 3.32 -8.89 1.88
C ALA A 89 3.02 -8.12 3.16
N ILE A 90 2.08 -7.20 3.07
CA ILE A 90 1.60 -6.40 4.20
C ILE A 90 0.11 -6.15 4.04
N THR A 91 -0.64 -6.30 5.12
CA THR A 91 -2.04 -5.88 5.21
C THR A 91 -2.15 -4.71 6.16
N VAL A 92 -2.87 -3.70 5.71
CA VAL A 92 -3.13 -2.45 6.45
C VAL A 92 -4.62 -2.32 6.71
N ARG A 93 -4.96 -1.94 7.93
CA ARG A 93 -6.33 -1.65 8.35
C ARG A 93 -6.47 -0.19 8.73
N SER A 94 -7.56 0.40 8.30
CA SER A 94 -7.98 1.75 8.69
C SER A 94 -9.50 1.85 8.65
N SER A 95 -10.05 2.83 9.34
CA SER A 95 -11.42 3.28 9.12
C SER A 95 -11.39 4.46 8.17
N PRO A 96 -12.23 4.52 7.13
CA PRO A 96 -12.35 5.69 6.27
C PRO A 96 -12.64 6.96 7.11
N GLU A 97 -12.17 8.12 6.66
CA GLU A 97 -12.37 9.40 7.37
C GLU A 97 -13.85 9.69 7.63
N HIS A 98 -14.69 9.29 6.68
CA HIS A 98 -16.16 9.39 6.76
C HIS A 98 -16.83 8.01 6.84
N GLY A 99 -16.09 6.99 7.31
CA GLY A 99 -16.61 5.64 7.47
C GLY A 99 -17.75 5.55 8.49
N ALA A 100 -18.62 4.60 8.25
CA ALA A 100 -19.76 4.36 9.12
C ALA A 100 -19.31 3.99 10.54
N ARG A 101 -19.97 4.58 11.53
CA ARG A 101 -19.70 4.32 12.95
C ARG A 101 -21.01 4.33 13.72
N SER A 102 -21.17 3.37 14.63
CA SER A 102 -22.33 3.28 15.51
C SER A 102 -21.96 2.53 16.80
N THR A 103 -22.94 2.31 17.66
CA THR A 103 -22.83 1.45 18.84
C THR A 103 -23.92 0.39 18.82
N LEU A 104 -23.63 -0.77 19.39
CA LEU A 104 -24.62 -1.82 19.56
C LEU A 104 -25.70 -1.38 20.57
N THR A 105 -26.95 -1.66 20.24
CA THR A 105 -28.12 -1.42 21.19
C THR A 105 -28.52 -2.67 21.94
N ALA A 106 -28.08 -3.84 21.49
CA ALA A 106 -28.25 -5.12 22.16
C ALA A 106 -26.95 -5.94 22.05
N ASP A 107 -26.84 -6.95 22.89
CA ASP A 107 -25.69 -7.85 22.89
C ASP A 107 -25.58 -8.61 21.56
N LEU A 108 -24.37 -8.69 21.04
CA LEU A 108 -24.04 -9.46 19.86
C LEU A 108 -23.40 -10.79 20.28
N ALA A 109 -24.22 -11.81 20.42
CA ALA A 109 -23.77 -13.14 20.82
C ALA A 109 -22.96 -13.86 19.70
N PRO A 110 -22.11 -14.83 20.04
CA PRO A 110 -21.44 -15.69 19.04
C PRO A 110 -22.43 -16.30 18.06
N GLY A 111 -22.11 -16.25 16.76
CA GLY A 111 -22.97 -16.77 15.68
C GLY A 111 -24.23 -15.94 15.40
N ALA A 112 -24.44 -14.81 16.07
CA ALA A 112 -25.52 -13.90 15.71
C ALA A 112 -25.32 -13.36 14.29
N THR A 113 -26.38 -13.41 13.49
CA THR A 113 -26.41 -12.91 12.11
C THR A 113 -26.99 -11.50 11.99
N VAL A 114 -27.40 -10.89 13.10
CA VAL A 114 -27.95 -9.52 13.16
C VAL A 114 -27.30 -8.77 14.29
N ALA A 115 -26.76 -7.60 13.97
CA ALA A 115 -26.27 -6.61 14.92
C ALA A 115 -27.26 -5.43 14.96
N THR A 116 -27.88 -5.17 16.10
CA THR A 116 -28.73 -3.99 16.28
C THR A 116 -27.89 -2.79 16.65
N ILE A 117 -28.10 -1.67 15.97
CA ILE A 117 -27.26 -0.47 16.08
C ILE A 117 -28.07 0.76 16.48
N ALA A 118 -27.39 1.67 17.17
CA ALA A 118 -27.96 2.96 17.51
C ALA A 118 -27.99 3.87 16.28
N VAL A 119 -29.15 4.44 15.98
CA VAL A 119 -29.28 5.55 15.04
C VAL A 119 -29.16 6.84 15.87
N HIS A 120 -28.01 7.50 15.82
CA HIS A 120 -27.73 8.69 16.60
C HIS A 120 -27.64 9.95 15.72
N ALA A 121 -27.64 11.13 16.33
CA ALA A 121 -27.59 12.41 15.63
C ALA A 121 -26.33 12.63 14.76
N GLY A 122 -25.26 11.83 14.96
CA GLY A 122 -24.07 11.84 14.13
C GLY A 122 -24.17 10.98 12.86
N CYS A 123 -25.24 10.18 12.70
CA CYS A 123 -25.52 9.54 11.42
C CYS A 123 -26.01 10.62 10.45
N ALA A 124 -25.40 10.70 9.26
CA ALA A 124 -25.86 11.65 8.27
C ALA A 124 -27.35 11.40 7.96
N SER A 125 -28.14 12.46 7.96
CA SER A 125 -29.58 12.39 7.73
C SER A 125 -29.86 11.74 6.38
N GLY A 126 -30.69 10.70 6.36
CA GLY A 126 -31.04 9.95 5.18
C GLY A 126 -30.18 8.72 4.88
N LEU A 127 -29.11 8.47 5.64
CA LEU A 127 -28.35 7.23 5.52
C LEU A 127 -28.98 6.10 6.33
N ILE A 128 -29.26 4.99 5.66
CA ILE A 128 -29.68 3.75 6.31
C ILE A 128 -28.47 3.22 7.12
N ALA A 129 -28.75 2.66 8.28
CA ALA A 129 -27.74 2.01 9.12
C ALA A 129 -26.49 2.88 9.40
N CYS A 130 -26.67 4.19 9.59
CA CYS A 130 -25.55 5.13 9.84
C CYS A 130 -24.44 5.13 8.75
N GLY A 131 -24.78 4.72 7.54
CA GLY A 131 -23.84 4.71 6.40
C GLY A 131 -23.13 3.38 6.18
N PHE A 132 -23.36 2.35 7.00
CA PHE A 132 -22.90 1.01 6.67
C PHE A 132 -23.57 0.53 5.38
N THR A 133 -22.81 -0.16 4.54
CA THR A 133 -23.30 -0.70 3.27
C THR A 133 -23.12 -2.21 3.23
N ALA A 134 -24.03 -2.91 2.54
CA ALA A 134 -23.85 -4.33 2.27
C ALA A 134 -22.58 -4.57 1.46
N GLY A 135 -21.79 -5.55 1.84
CA GLY A 135 -20.48 -5.85 1.27
C GLY A 135 -19.32 -5.11 1.94
N SER A 136 -19.57 -4.15 2.86
CA SER A 136 -18.52 -3.53 3.66
C SER A 136 -18.06 -4.45 4.78
N GLU A 137 -16.93 -4.11 5.39
CA GLU A 137 -16.39 -4.77 6.57
C GLU A 137 -16.48 -3.84 7.77
N ALA A 138 -16.75 -4.41 8.92
CA ALA A 138 -16.84 -3.66 10.16
C ALA A 138 -16.02 -4.35 11.26
N ALA A 139 -15.52 -3.56 12.19
CA ALA A 139 -14.94 -4.04 13.43
C ALA A 139 -15.84 -3.63 14.61
N VAL A 140 -16.12 -4.56 15.50
CA VAL A 140 -16.77 -4.30 16.78
C VAL A 140 -15.72 -4.28 17.88
N PHE A 141 -15.80 -3.29 18.79
CA PHE A 141 -14.86 -3.09 19.89
C PHE A 141 -15.57 -2.94 21.21
N GLU A 142 -14.97 -3.51 22.24
CA GLU A 142 -15.36 -3.28 23.63
C GLU A 142 -14.32 -2.47 24.38
N GLY A 143 -14.73 -1.77 25.43
CA GLY A 143 -13.82 -1.03 26.31
C GLY A 143 -12.78 -1.89 27.02
N THR A 144 -12.98 -3.20 27.07
CA THR A 144 -12.02 -4.20 27.60
C THR A 144 -10.86 -4.50 26.66
N GLY A 145 -10.85 -3.94 25.45
CA GLY A 145 -9.87 -4.21 24.41
C GLY A 145 -10.22 -5.39 23.50
N SER A 146 -11.35 -6.07 23.74
CA SER A 146 -11.85 -7.11 22.84
C SER A 146 -12.34 -6.51 21.53
N TRP A 147 -12.11 -7.20 20.43
CA TRP A 147 -12.56 -6.79 19.10
C TRP A 147 -12.90 -8.00 18.22
N HIS A 148 -13.70 -7.76 17.17
CA HIS A 148 -13.99 -8.77 16.15
C HIS A 148 -14.28 -8.13 14.80
N LEU A 149 -14.00 -8.88 13.72
CA LEU A 149 -14.26 -8.46 12.35
C LEU A 149 -15.55 -9.09 11.83
N LEU A 150 -16.40 -8.26 11.26
CA LEU A 150 -17.70 -8.64 10.71
C LEU A 150 -17.76 -8.26 9.23
N ALA A 151 -18.34 -9.14 8.41
CA ALA A 151 -18.80 -8.79 7.08
C ALA A 151 -20.24 -8.25 7.22
N VAL A 152 -20.56 -7.12 6.62
CA VAL A 152 -21.91 -6.58 6.55
C VAL A 152 -22.61 -7.18 5.33
N GLU A 153 -23.59 -8.05 5.54
CA GLU A 153 -24.31 -8.73 4.47
C GLU A 153 -25.55 -7.95 4.01
N SER A 154 -26.19 -7.27 4.93
CA SER A 154 -27.37 -6.46 4.63
C SER A 154 -27.52 -5.31 5.63
N THR A 155 -28.33 -4.31 5.27
CA THR A 155 -28.57 -3.12 6.09
C THR A 155 -30.04 -2.83 6.24
N ALA A 156 -30.45 -2.48 7.46
CA ALA A 156 -31.77 -1.98 7.81
C ALA A 156 -31.62 -0.73 8.68
N PRO A 157 -32.64 0.09 8.89
CA PRO A 157 -32.48 1.40 9.56
C PRO A 157 -31.75 1.36 10.90
N SER A 158 -31.95 0.31 11.70
CA SER A 158 -31.33 0.14 13.03
C SER A 158 -30.68 -1.24 13.22
N ALA A 159 -30.40 -1.94 12.14
CA ALA A 159 -29.80 -3.27 12.20
C ALA A 159 -28.92 -3.54 10.98
N LEU A 160 -27.90 -4.35 11.19
CA LEU A 160 -27.02 -4.89 10.16
C LEU A 160 -27.17 -6.40 10.15
N GLY A 161 -27.40 -7.00 8.96
CA GLY A 161 -27.11 -8.41 8.75
C GLY A 161 -25.60 -8.57 8.73
N VAL A 162 -25.08 -9.43 9.58
CA VAL A 162 -23.63 -9.60 9.75
C VAL A 162 -23.25 -11.08 9.71
N ALA A 163 -22.06 -11.34 9.21
CA ALA A 163 -21.39 -12.64 9.34
C ALA A 163 -20.02 -12.45 9.99
N ASP A 164 -19.61 -13.42 10.79
CA ASP A 164 -18.27 -13.43 11.35
C ASP A 164 -17.25 -13.59 10.21
N ARG A 165 -16.37 -12.61 10.05
CA ARG A 165 -15.31 -12.62 9.03
C ARG A 165 -14.33 -13.76 9.28
N ILE A 166 -14.07 -14.06 10.54
CA ILE A 166 -13.26 -15.19 10.99
C ILE A 166 -14.20 -16.12 11.78
N PRO A 167 -14.40 -17.35 11.32
CA PRO A 167 -15.29 -18.30 11.99
C PRO A 167 -14.82 -18.62 13.41
N GLY A 168 -15.77 -18.91 14.29
CA GLY A 168 -15.49 -19.40 15.64
C GLY A 168 -15.37 -18.32 16.71
N ARG A 169 -16.03 -17.18 16.53
CA ARG A 169 -16.17 -16.18 17.59
C ARG A 169 -16.78 -16.83 18.83
N THR A 170 -16.14 -16.64 19.98
CA THR A 170 -16.60 -17.12 21.29
C THR A 170 -17.04 -15.98 22.20
N THR A 171 -16.70 -14.73 21.84
CA THR A 171 -16.97 -13.53 22.65
C THR A 171 -18.34 -12.94 22.31
N THR A 172 -19.12 -12.63 23.32
CA THR A 172 -20.31 -11.77 23.22
C THR A 172 -19.86 -10.33 23.38
N PHE A 173 -20.29 -9.44 22.49
CA PHE A 173 -20.10 -8.00 22.62
C PHE A 173 -21.35 -7.38 23.23
N ALA A 174 -21.20 -6.68 24.36
CA ALA A 174 -22.31 -6.09 25.08
C ALA A 174 -22.92 -4.90 24.35
N ALA A 175 -24.15 -4.58 24.65
CA ALA A 175 -24.76 -3.31 24.26
C ALA A 175 -23.86 -2.14 24.67
N GLY A 176 -23.69 -1.15 23.79
CA GLY A 176 -22.73 -0.06 23.95
C GLY A 176 -21.37 -0.30 23.29
N ALA A 177 -21.04 -1.51 22.84
CA ALA A 177 -19.84 -1.77 22.07
C ALA A 177 -19.84 -0.93 20.78
N THR A 178 -18.67 -0.40 20.41
CA THR A 178 -18.51 0.45 19.22
C THR A 178 -18.37 -0.41 17.98
N LEU A 179 -19.10 -0.07 16.93
CA LEU A 179 -19.00 -0.66 15.58
C LEU A 179 -18.47 0.39 14.63
N VAL A 180 -17.44 0.03 13.87
CA VAL A 180 -16.75 0.95 12.93
C VAL A 180 -16.53 0.25 11.60
N GLU A 181 -16.86 0.92 10.52
CA GLU A 181 -16.46 0.46 9.18
C GLU A 181 -14.95 0.46 9.04
N ILE A 182 -14.43 -0.63 8.49
CA ILE A 182 -12.99 -0.78 8.26
C ILE A 182 -12.70 -1.05 6.78
N GLN A 183 -11.51 -0.69 6.38
CA GLN A 183 -10.92 -1.05 5.11
C GLN A 183 -9.64 -1.84 5.38
N GLU A 184 -9.56 -3.02 4.79
CA GLU A 184 -8.34 -3.81 4.74
C GLU A 184 -7.74 -3.74 3.34
N THR A 185 -6.51 -3.28 3.24
CA THR A 185 -5.77 -3.25 1.97
C THR A 185 -4.47 -4.02 2.14
N SER A 186 -4.22 -4.97 1.25
CA SER A 186 -2.95 -5.69 1.19
C SER A 186 -2.12 -5.21 0.02
N LEU A 187 -0.82 -5.04 0.25
CA LEU A 187 0.18 -4.95 -0.79
C LEU A 187 1.04 -6.20 -0.74
N TYR A 188 1.30 -6.81 -1.88
CA TYR A 188 2.13 -7.99 -1.94
C TYR A 188 2.87 -8.12 -3.27
N PHE A 189 3.99 -8.81 -3.22
CA PHE A 189 4.79 -9.11 -4.39
C PHE A 189 4.39 -10.48 -4.97
N ASP A 190 3.87 -10.46 -6.18
CA ASP A 190 3.64 -11.67 -6.96
C ASP A 190 4.92 -12.01 -7.74
N ARG A 191 5.64 -13.01 -7.26
CA ARG A 191 6.89 -13.47 -7.86
C ARG A 191 6.72 -14.09 -9.23
N VAL A 192 5.53 -14.64 -9.53
CA VAL A 192 5.28 -15.33 -10.81
C VAL A 192 5.15 -14.30 -11.92
N SER A 193 4.40 -13.25 -11.69
CA SER A 193 4.21 -12.17 -12.67
C SER A 193 5.27 -11.07 -12.57
N GLY A 194 6.10 -11.04 -11.52
CA GLY A 194 7.05 -9.96 -11.28
C GLY A 194 6.35 -8.62 -11.01
N THR A 195 5.19 -8.64 -10.34
CA THR A 195 4.38 -7.45 -10.11
C THR A 195 4.17 -7.17 -8.62
N LEU A 196 4.19 -5.89 -8.26
CA LEU A 196 3.59 -5.43 -7.01
C LEU A 196 2.08 -5.35 -7.23
N ARG A 197 1.32 -6.00 -6.37
CA ARG A 197 -0.15 -6.06 -6.46
C ARG A 197 -0.79 -5.46 -5.23
N GLN A 198 -1.98 -4.92 -5.42
CA GLN A 198 -2.84 -4.42 -4.35
C GLN A 198 -4.16 -5.17 -4.36
N GLU A 199 -4.58 -5.61 -3.18
CA GLU A 199 -5.87 -6.24 -2.93
C GLU A 199 -6.61 -5.43 -1.88
N GLY A 200 -7.86 -5.05 -2.16
CA GLY A 200 -8.67 -4.22 -1.26
C GLY A 200 -10.15 -4.59 -1.30
N PRO A 201 -10.96 -4.09 -0.34
CA PRO A 201 -12.38 -4.34 -0.32
C PRO A 201 -13.04 -3.75 -1.57
N GLY A 202 -13.86 -4.56 -2.26
CA GLY A 202 -14.60 -4.13 -3.46
C GLY A 202 -13.78 -3.87 -4.72
N ALA A 203 -12.48 -3.64 -4.60
CA ALA A 203 -11.59 -3.33 -5.73
C ALA A 203 -10.99 -4.59 -6.38
N GLY A 204 -11.09 -5.74 -5.71
CA GLY A 204 -10.44 -6.96 -6.17
C GLY A 204 -8.92 -6.93 -6.00
N ASP A 205 -8.23 -7.72 -6.80
CA ASP A 205 -6.78 -7.87 -6.83
C ASP A 205 -6.26 -7.32 -8.17
N PHE A 206 -5.47 -6.24 -8.14
CA PHE A 206 -4.97 -5.59 -9.35
C PHE A 206 -3.47 -5.30 -9.29
N PRO A 207 -2.76 -5.36 -10.42
CA PRO A 207 -1.35 -5.00 -10.48
C PRO A 207 -1.18 -3.49 -10.34
N VAL A 208 -0.20 -3.09 -9.50
CA VAL A 208 0.17 -1.70 -9.25
C VAL A 208 1.37 -1.31 -10.10
N LEU A 209 2.37 -2.18 -10.16
CA LEU A 209 3.61 -1.95 -10.89
C LEU A 209 4.20 -3.28 -11.36
N ASP A 210 4.70 -3.29 -12.58
CA ASP A 210 5.43 -4.39 -13.21
C ASP A 210 6.95 -4.27 -13.09
N ASN A 211 7.66 -5.29 -13.56
CA ASN A 211 9.12 -5.37 -13.54
C ASN A 211 9.73 -5.25 -12.13
N ILE A 212 9.05 -5.78 -11.14
CA ILE A 212 9.53 -5.89 -9.77
C ILE A 212 10.32 -7.19 -9.61
N VAL A 213 11.49 -7.10 -8.99
CA VAL A 213 12.35 -8.26 -8.69
C VAL A 213 12.29 -8.67 -7.23
N ASP A 214 12.08 -7.73 -6.34
CA ASP A 214 11.96 -7.97 -4.90
C ASP A 214 11.14 -6.89 -4.21
N VAL A 215 10.37 -7.28 -3.20
CA VAL A 215 9.71 -6.36 -2.27
C VAL A 215 9.92 -6.89 -0.87
N ARG A 216 10.35 -6.00 0.04
CA ARG A 216 10.51 -6.33 1.46
C ARG A 216 9.92 -5.25 2.33
N PHE A 217 9.14 -5.70 3.31
CA PHE A 217 8.61 -4.89 4.40
C PHE A 217 9.39 -5.24 5.67
N GLU A 218 10.03 -4.26 6.27
CA GLU A 218 10.74 -4.34 7.55
C GLU A 218 9.97 -3.51 8.58
N TYR A 219 9.68 -4.09 9.72
CA TYR A 219 8.82 -3.50 10.75
C TYR A 219 9.67 -2.98 11.90
N PHE A 220 9.38 -1.78 12.37
CA PHE A 220 10.10 -1.14 13.47
C PHE A 220 9.13 -0.75 14.59
N GLY A 221 9.51 -1.06 15.83
CA GLY A 221 8.89 -0.56 17.04
C GLY A 221 9.55 0.76 17.48
N ASP A 222 9.71 0.93 18.79
CA ASP A 222 10.35 2.13 19.38
C ASP A 222 11.88 2.17 19.16
N GLY A 223 12.47 1.08 18.68
CA GLY A 223 13.90 0.96 18.41
C GLY A 223 14.29 1.18 16.95
N LEU A 224 15.59 1.31 16.69
CA LEU A 224 16.16 1.48 15.34
C LEU A 224 16.42 0.16 14.61
N THR A 225 16.33 -0.98 15.30
CA THR A 225 16.50 -2.31 14.71
C THR A 225 15.16 -2.85 14.23
N PRO A 226 15.09 -3.45 13.05
CA PRO A 226 13.86 -4.06 12.58
C PRO A 226 13.47 -5.25 13.48
N MET A 227 12.19 -5.37 13.76
CA MET A 227 11.60 -6.51 14.43
C MET A 227 11.71 -7.74 13.51
N ALA A 228 12.13 -8.88 14.06
CA ALA A 228 12.18 -10.10 13.29
C ALA A 228 10.74 -10.52 12.89
N LEU A 229 10.55 -10.99 11.66
CA LEU A 229 9.23 -11.45 11.22
C LEU A 229 8.69 -12.57 12.13
N GLN A 230 9.57 -13.43 12.63
CA GLN A 230 9.22 -14.49 13.58
C GLN A 230 8.59 -13.92 14.86
N THR A 231 9.15 -12.86 15.43
CA THR A 231 8.64 -12.18 16.63
C THR A 231 7.23 -11.59 16.44
N LEU A 232 6.81 -11.34 15.20
CA LEU A 232 5.48 -10.81 14.88
C LEU A 232 4.41 -11.92 14.70
N VAL A 233 4.80 -13.19 14.89
CA VAL A 233 3.92 -14.35 14.65
C VAL A 233 4.08 -15.50 15.65
N ASP A 234 5.00 -15.40 16.64
CA ASP A 234 5.30 -16.49 17.60
C ASP A 234 4.61 -16.32 18.96
N GLY A 235 3.88 -15.20 19.13
CA GLY A 235 3.24 -14.85 20.41
C GLY A 235 4.16 -14.12 21.39
N PRO A 236 3.64 -13.70 22.51
CA PRO A 236 2.35 -14.06 23.10
C PRO A 236 1.16 -13.52 22.33
N LEU A 237 0.05 -14.26 22.35
CA LEU A 237 -1.18 -13.85 21.69
C LEU A 237 -1.97 -12.88 22.57
N CYS A 238 -2.39 -11.78 21.98
CA CYS A 238 -3.33 -10.82 22.54
C CYS A 238 -4.71 -11.03 21.90
N GLY A 239 -5.76 -10.68 22.66
CA GLY A 239 -7.13 -10.94 22.27
C GLY A 239 -7.62 -12.30 22.79
N SER A 240 -8.85 -12.65 22.47
CA SER A 240 -9.49 -13.89 22.91
C SER A 240 -10.10 -14.63 21.74
N GLY A 241 -10.05 -15.98 21.82
CA GLY A 241 -10.66 -16.86 20.83
C GLY A 241 -9.89 -16.93 19.50
N SER A 242 -10.60 -17.16 18.41
CA SER A 242 -10.05 -17.33 17.06
C SER A 242 -9.38 -16.08 16.46
N LEU A 243 -9.43 -14.96 17.18
CA LEU A 243 -8.86 -13.67 16.81
C LEU A 243 -7.62 -13.29 17.62
N ALA A 244 -7.06 -14.26 18.34
CA ALA A 244 -5.78 -14.04 18.97
C ALA A 244 -4.76 -13.62 17.91
N TYR A 245 -4.17 -12.46 18.09
CA TYR A 245 -3.10 -11.94 17.24
C TYR A 245 -1.82 -11.77 18.07
N ASP A 246 -0.69 -11.76 17.42
CA ASP A 246 0.57 -11.53 18.11
C ASP A 246 0.60 -10.13 18.73
N CYS A 247 0.83 -10.03 20.04
CA CYS A 247 0.87 -8.76 20.77
C CYS A 247 1.92 -7.79 20.21
N ASP A 248 2.97 -8.31 19.61
CA ASP A 248 4.05 -7.51 19.05
C ASP A 248 3.60 -6.71 17.81
N LEU A 249 2.51 -7.10 17.14
CA LEU A 249 1.93 -6.31 16.06
C LEU A 249 1.47 -4.91 16.54
N ALA A 250 1.00 -4.79 17.78
CA ALA A 250 0.62 -3.50 18.35
C ALA A 250 1.83 -2.57 18.63
N ARG A 251 3.04 -3.11 18.61
CA ARG A 251 4.29 -2.37 18.83
C ARG A 251 4.87 -1.76 17.55
N ILE A 252 4.32 -2.11 16.38
CA ILE A 252 4.80 -1.54 15.11
C ILE A 252 4.51 -0.04 15.07
N ARG A 253 5.55 0.77 14.84
CA ARG A 253 5.49 2.24 14.75
C ARG A 253 5.78 2.74 13.35
N SER A 254 6.64 2.02 12.62
CA SER A 254 6.98 2.38 11.25
C SER A 254 7.31 1.13 10.43
N VAL A 255 7.20 1.28 9.12
CA VAL A 255 7.53 0.24 8.14
C VAL A 255 8.51 0.80 7.14
N ARG A 256 9.65 0.13 6.97
CA ARG A 256 10.56 0.38 5.86
C ARG A 256 10.21 -0.53 4.71
N VAL A 257 10.06 0.07 3.55
CA VAL A 257 9.77 -0.66 2.32
C VAL A 257 10.99 -0.59 1.42
N ARG A 258 11.41 -1.75 0.90
CA ARG A 258 12.45 -1.87 -0.11
C ARG A 258 11.84 -2.50 -1.35
N ILE A 259 12.00 -1.85 -2.51
CA ILE A 259 11.44 -2.32 -3.79
C ILE A 259 12.57 -2.37 -4.80
N GLY A 260 12.89 -3.56 -5.26
CA GLY A 260 13.81 -3.78 -6.38
C GLY A 260 13.04 -3.74 -7.69
N ILE A 261 13.46 -2.89 -8.61
CA ILE A 261 12.85 -2.69 -9.92
C ILE A 261 13.86 -3.09 -10.99
N ALA A 262 13.50 -4.02 -11.87
CA ALA A 262 14.31 -4.38 -13.02
C ALA A 262 14.10 -3.41 -14.17
N HIS A 263 15.14 -3.22 -14.96
CA HIS A 263 14.99 -2.59 -16.27
C HIS A 263 14.45 -3.60 -17.28
N ALA A 264 13.69 -3.12 -18.28
CA ALA A 264 13.18 -3.98 -19.35
C ALA A 264 14.30 -4.62 -20.19
N ARG A 265 15.46 -3.96 -20.24
CA ARG A 265 16.68 -4.50 -20.85
C ARG A 265 17.58 -5.14 -19.79
N PRO A 266 18.02 -6.38 -19.97
CA PRO A 266 18.80 -7.12 -18.96
C PRO A 266 20.22 -6.59 -18.76
N ASP A 267 20.75 -5.82 -19.72
CA ASP A 267 22.06 -5.19 -19.68
C ASP A 267 22.11 -3.87 -18.89
N VAL A 268 20.95 -3.37 -18.48
CA VAL A 268 20.83 -2.16 -17.67
C VAL A 268 20.58 -2.54 -16.21
N PRO A 269 21.39 -2.01 -15.27
CA PRO A 269 21.20 -2.30 -13.85
C PRO A 269 19.83 -1.80 -13.35
N GLY A 270 19.16 -2.61 -12.55
CA GLY A 270 17.94 -2.23 -11.88
C GLY A 270 18.16 -1.17 -10.78
N LEU A 271 17.07 -0.66 -10.24
CA LEU A 271 17.06 0.33 -9.16
C LEU A 271 16.43 -0.28 -7.90
N THR A 272 16.99 0.02 -6.73
CA THR A 272 16.32 -0.25 -5.44
C THR A 272 15.81 1.05 -4.84
N ALA A 273 14.51 1.13 -4.67
CA ALA A 273 13.84 2.22 -3.98
C ALA A 273 13.61 1.85 -2.50
N ILE A 274 13.81 2.80 -1.60
CA ILE A 274 13.63 2.60 -0.16
C ILE A 274 12.82 3.78 0.39
N ALA A 275 11.82 3.48 1.22
CA ALA A 275 11.12 4.49 2.00
C ALA A 275 10.85 4.00 3.42
N ASP A 276 10.96 4.90 4.38
CA ASP A 276 10.51 4.72 5.76
C ASP A 276 9.17 5.43 5.92
N ILE A 277 8.14 4.66 6.27
CA ILE A 277 6.78 5.15 6.39
C ILE A 277 6.32 4.97 7.82
N SER A 278 5.97 6.06 8.47
CA SER A 278 5.36 6.04 9.79
C SER A 278 3.95 6.64 9.72
N SER A 279 2.96 5.90 10.20
CA SER A 279 1.64 6.48 10.40
C SER A 279 1.64 7.34 11.67
N ARG A 280 1.06 8.55 11.60
CA ARG A 280 0.91 9.42 12.78
C ARG A 280 0.11 8.76 13.90
N ILE A 281 -0.70 7.76 13.59
CA ILE A 281 -1.58 7.09 14.52
C ILE A 281 -0.85 5.95 15.25
N LEU A 282 0.14 5.35 14.60
CA LEU A 282 0.99 4.34 15.23
C LEU A 282 2.00 4.94 16.24
N GLN A 283 2.13 6.28 16.27
CA GLN A 283 3.02 7.00 17.19
C GLN A 283 2.36 7.39 18.53
N ARG A 284 1.08 7.04 18.74
CA ARG A 284 0.33 7.34 19.98
C ARG A 284 0.26 6.10 20.90
#